data_a6e34085e9db7032a63631d430e000ba
#
_entry.id   a6e34085e9db7032a63631d430e000ba
#
_cell.length_a   1.000
_cell.length_b   1.000
_cell.length_c   1.000
_cell.angle_alpha   90.00
_cell.angle_beta   90.00
_cell.angle_gamma   90.00
#
_symmetry.space_group_name_H-M   'P 1'
#
loop_
_entity.id
_entity.type
_entity.pdbx_description
1 polymer ?
#
loop_
_entity_poly.entity_id
_entity_poly.type
_entity_poly.pdbx_seq_one_letter_code
_entity_poly.pdbx_strand_id
1 'polypeptide(L)'
;VVDPDDPADPVLTGLSDARLLVWIEGSEAHRAELIRRFDRAPKPMCYQPEFLSRCWEEYLTETGLPPEGVNPDAFIRWAYARALDHRQPRYAAMARNWGVSVTAEEVGNVRHAQDFETLIGEAIARKG
;
A
#
# COMPACT_ATOMS: atom_id res chain seq x y z
N VAL A 1 -1.04 14.81 -8.15
CA VAL A 1 -0.61 13.45 -7.81
C VAL A 1 0.74 13.53 -7.08
N VAL A 2 0.84 12.80 -5.97
CA VAL A 2 2.08 12.70 -5.20
C VAL A 2 3.13 11.89 -5.98
N ASP A 3 4.33 12.45 -6.09
CA ASP A 3 5.46 11.75 -6.70
C ASP A 3 6.50 11.41 -5.61
N PRO A 4 6.55 10.14 -5.17
CA PRO A 4 7.47 9.74 -4.10
C PRO A 4 8.94 9.73 -4.49
N ASP A 5 9.26 9.84 -5.77
CA ASP A 5 10.64 9.90 -6.26
C ASP A 5 11.14 11.35 -6.47
N ASP A 6 10.24 12.32 -6.41
CA ASP A 6 10.59 13.74 -6.49
C ASP A 6 10.92 14.29 -5.10
N PRO A 7 12.20 14.62 -4.81
CA PRO A 7 12.56 15.14 -3.49
C PRO A 7 11.95 16.51 -3.17
N ALA A 8 11.38 17.18 -4.16
CA ALA A 8 10.73 18.48 -4.01
C ALA A 8 9.20 18.40 -4.09
N ASP A 9 8.62 17.20 -4.05
CA ASP A 9 7.16 17.05 -4.09
C ASP A 9 6.52 17.91 -2.99
N PRO A 10 5.63 18.87 -3.33
CA PRO A 10 5.12 19.83 -2.36
C PRO A 10 4.23 19.21 -1.29
N VAL A 11 3.51 18.13 -1.61
CA VAL A 11 2.62 17.47 -0.63
C VAL A 11 3.47 16.71 0.38
N LEU A 12 4.43 15.91 -0.08
CA LEU A 12 5.27 15.12 0.81
C LEU A 12 6.21 15.99 1.64
N THR A 13 6.77 17.05 1.05
CA THR A 13 7.60 18.01 1.78
C THR A 13 6.80 18.68 2.89
N GLY A 14 5.58 19.13 2.60
CA GLY A 14 4.72 19.75 3.59
C GLY A 14 4.32 18.81 4.72
N LEU A 15 4.00 17.55 4.40
CA LEU A 15 3.69 16.53 5.40
C LEU A 15 4.91 16.20 6.27
N SER A 16 6.08 16.09 5.66
CA SER A 16 7.33 15.78 6.37
C SER A 16 7.72 16.89 7.33
N ASP A 17 7.51 18.18 6.97
CA ASP A 17 7.81 19.32 7.82
C ASP A 17 6.87 19.39 9.03
N ALA A 18 5.61 19.01 8.87
CA ALA A 18 4.59 19.12 9.91
C ALA A 18 4.45 17.85 10.75
N ARG A 19 4.76 16.68 10.21
CA ARG A 19 4.50 15.38 10.81
C ARG A 19 5.59 14.38 10.43
N LEU A 20 5.75 13.35 11.26
CA LEU A 20 6.54 12.19 10.91
C LEU A 20 5.69 11.26 10.06
N LEU A 21 6.20 10.90 8.88
CA LEU A 21 5.56 9.93 8.00
C LEU A 21 6.03 8.52 8.41
N VAL A 22 5.08 7.66 8.76
CA VAL A 22 5.39 6.28 9.16
C VAL A 22 4.70 5.31 8.21
N TRP A 23 5.48 4.46 7.57
CA TRP A 23 4.96 3.37 6.77
C TRP A 23 4.93 2.08 7.58
N ILE A 24 3.75 1.48 7.70
CA ILE A 24 3.60 0.16 8.34
C ILE A 24 3.73 -0.89 7.24
N GLU A 25 4.89 -1.51 7.17
CA GLU A 25 5.20 -2.51 6.15
C GLU A 25 4.58 -3.86 6.50
N GLY A 26 3.72 -4.37 5.61
CA GLY A 26 3.11 -5.68 5.77
C GLY A 26 4.01 -6.80 5.24
N SER A 27 4.00 -7.93 5.95
CA SER A 27 4.64 -9.16 5.49
C SER A 27 3.81 -9.84 4.41
N GLU A 28 4.36 -10.90 3.78
CA GLU A 28 3.59 -11.72 2.85
C GLU A 28 2.37 -12.36 3.53
N ALA A 29 2.50 -12.77 4.79
CA ALA A 29 1.38 -13.30 5.56
C ALA A 29 0.29 -12.24 5.77
N HIS A 30 0.69 -10.99 6.02
CA HIS A 30 -0.24 -9.87 6.16
C HIS A 30 -0.96 -9.58 4.84
N ARG A 31 -0.23 -9.59 3.72
CA ARG A 31 -0.80 -9.44 2.38
C ARG A 31 -1.84 -10.51 2.09
N ALA A 32 -1.51 -11.76 2.37
CA ALA A 32 -2.42 -12.88 2.18
C ALA A 32 -3.70 -12.74 3.02
N GLU A 33 -3.58 -12.24 4.24
CA GLU A 33 -4.73 -12.01 5.11
C GLU A 33 -5.63 -10.89 4.58
N LEU A 34 -5.04 -9.81 4.06
CA LEU A 34 -5.81 -8.72 3.46
C LEU A 34 -6.60 -9.21 2.24
N ILE A 35 -5.98 -10.02 1.39
CA ILE A 35 -6.64 -10.60 0.22
C ILE A 35 -7.80 -11.51 0.67
N ARG A 36 -7.56 -12.35 1.67
CA ARG A 36 -8.58 -13.26 2.20
C ARG A 36 -9.79 -12.52 2.75
N ARG A 37 -9.55 -11.42 3.47
CA ARG A 37 -10.64 -10.57 4.00
C ARG A 37 -11.42 -9.91 2.88
N PHE A 38 -10.73 -9.42 1.86
CA PHE A 38 -11.39 -8.82 0.71
C PHE A 38 -12.21 -9.85 -0.06
N ASP A 39 -11.69 -11.06 -0.27
CA ASP A 39 -12.40 -12.14 -0.96
C ASP A 39 -13.69 -12.53 -0.24
N ARG A 40 -13.67 -12.50 1.09
CA ARG A 40 -14.82 -12.82 1.92
C ARG A 40 -15.90 -11.74 1.87
N ALA A 41 -15.51 -10.48 1.86
CA ALA A 41 -16.40 -9.33 1.89
C ALA A 41 -15.85 -8.19 1.04
N PRO A 42 -15.94 -8.27 -0.30
CA PRO A 42 -15.44 -7.22 -1.18
C PRO A 42 -16.11 -5.88 -0.91
N LYS A 43 -15.30 -4.82 -0.95
CA LYS A 43 -15.80 -3.45 -0.76
C LYS A 43 -15.54 -2.64 -2.01
N PRO A 44 -16.37 -1.64 -2.31
CA PRO A 44 -16.10 -0.72 -3.40
C PRO A 44 -14.73 -0.03 -3.17
N MET A 45 -13.93 0.01 -4.22
CA MET A 45 -12.60 0.61 -4.17
C MET A 45 -12.51 1.70 -5.23
N CYS A 46 -11.85 2.79 -4.89
CA CYS A 46 -11.56 3.86 -5.84
C CYS A 46 -10.14 3.68 -6.36
N TYR A 47 -10.02 3.44 -7.66
CA TYR A 47 -8.72 3.32 -8.32
C TYR A 47 -8.54 4.49 -9.28
N GLN A 48 -7.27 4.84 -9.52
CA GLN A 48 -6.97 5.81 -10.57
C GLN A 48 -7.30 5.21 -11.94
N PRO A 49 -7.85 6.03 -12.88
CA PRO A 49 -8.27 5.51 -14.18
C PRO A 49 -7.16 4.80 -14.96
N GLU A 50 -5.94 5.30 -14.92
CA GLU A 50 -4.80 4.70 -15.61
C GLU A 50 -4.46 3.31 -15.05
N PHE A 51 -4.48 3.17 -13.74
CA PHE A 51 -4.26 1.88 -13.08
C PHE A 51 -5.37 0.90 -13.44
N LEU A 52 -6.61 1.34 -13.38
CA LEU A 52 -7.77 0.48 -13.68
C LEU A 52 -7.76 0.01 -15.12
N SER A 53 -7.46 0.90 -16.08
CA SER A 53 -7.35 0.56 -17.50
C SER A 53 -6.27 -0.48 -17.75
N ARG A 54 -5.12 -0.33 -17.12
CA ARG A 54 -4.01 -1.28 -17.24
C ARG A 54 -4.39 -2.64 -16.66
N CYS A 55 -5.03 -2.66 -15.50
CA CYS A 55 -5.52 -3.89 -14.89
C CYS A 55 -6.52 -4.61 -15.79
N TRP A 56 -7.42 -3.86 -16.41
CA TRP A 56 -8.40 -4.40 -17.33
C TRP A 56 -7.75 -5.09 -18.51
N GLU A 57 -6.81 -4.43 -19.16
CA GLU A 57 -6.09 -4.99 -20.29
C GLU A 57 -5.29 -6.24 -19.91
N GLU A 58 -4.59 -6.19 -18.77
CA GLU A 58 -3.84 -7.34 -18.26
C GLU A 58 -4.77 -8.53 -17.95
N TYR A 59 -5.91 -8.26 -17.34
CA TYR A 59 -6.88 -9.28 -16.99
C TYR A 59 -7.45 -9.97 -18.24
N LEU A 60 -7.82 -9.21 -19.25
CA LEU A 60 -8.31 -9.77 -20.50
C LEU A 60 -7.25 -10.61 -21.22
N THR A 61 -6.01 -10.14 -21.21
CA THR A 61 -4.89 -10.87 -21.82
C THR A 61 -4.61 -12.18 -21.07
N GLU A 62 -4.58 -12.12 -19.75
CA GLU A 62 -4.25 -13.26 -18.91
C GLU A 62 -5.34 -14.35 -18.94
N THR A 63 -6.61 -13.94 -18.93
CA THR A 63 -7.73 -14.88 -18.93
C THR A 63 -8.18 -15.31 -20.31
N GLY A 64 -7.86 -14.53 -21.35
CA GLY A 64 -8.35 -14.79 -22.72
C GLY A 64 -9.84 -14.55 -22.91
N LEU A 65 -10.52 -13.96 -21.93
CA LEU A 65 -11.95 -13.69 -21.99
C LEU A 65 -12.26 -12.46 -22.85
N PRO A 66 -13.40 -12.46 -23.59
CA PRO A 66 -13.90 -11.23 -24.19
C PRO A 66 -14.44 -10.30 -23.10
N PRO A 67 -14.50 -8.97 -23.34
CA PRO A 67 -15.01 -8.03 -22.34
C PRO A 67 -16.38 -8.40 -21.79
N GLU A 68 -17.27 -8.91 -22.62
CA GLU A 68 -18.65 -9.31 -22.24
C GLU A 68 -18.65 -10.57 -21.35
N GLY A 69 -17.59 -11.37 -21.41
CA GLY A 69 -17.46 -12.61 -20.63
C GLY A 69 -16.85 -12.43 -19.25
N VAL A 70 -16.47 -11.21 -18.88
CA VAL A 70 -15.85 -10.94 -17.59
C VAL A 70 -16.90 -10.87 -16.49
N ASN A 71 -16.68 -11.64 -15.41
CA ASN A 71 -17.43 -11.49 -14.18
C ASN A 71 -16.87 -10.31 -13.39
N PRO A 72 -17.66 -9.24 -13.14
CA PRO A 72 -17.15 -8.07 -12.43
C PRO A 72 -16.60 -8.39 -11.04
N ASP A 73 -17.21 -9.31 -10.32
CA ASP A 73 -16.75 -9.71 -8.99
C ASP A 73 -15.39 -10.38 -9.03
N ALA A 74 -15.16 -11.26 -9.99
CA ALA A 74 -13.87 -11.92 -10.18
C ALA A 74 -12.77 -10.89 -10.55
N PHE A 75 -13.09 -9.93 -11.41
CA PHE A 75 -12.16 -8.88 -11.78
C PHE A 75 -11.77 -8.00 -10.60
N ILE A 76 -12.74 -7.60 -9.76
CA ILE A 76 -12.47 -6.77 -8.58
C ILE A 76 -11.52 -7.47 -7.61
N ARG A 77 -11.71 -8.77 -7.39
CA ARG A 77 -10.84 -9.57 -6.51
C ARG A 77 -9.41 -9.64 -7.06
N TRP A 78 -9.28 -9.87 -8.35
CA TRP A 78 -7.99 -9.90 -9.03
C TRP A 78 -7.30 -8.53 -8.96
N ALA A 79 -8.04 -7.45 -9.23
CA ALA A 79 -7.52 -6.08 -9.21
C ALA A 79 -7.07 -5.65 -7.82
N TYR A 80 -7.72 -6.12 -6.76
CA TYR A 80 -7.34 -5.80 -5.38
C TYR A 80 -5.92 -6.29 -5.07
N ALA A 81 -5.60 -7.53 -5.43
CA ALA A 81 -4.25 -8.07 -5.22
C ALA A 81 -3.21 -7.26 -6.00
N ARG A 82 -3.51 -6.87 -7.23
CA ARG A 82 -2.63 -6.01 -8.03
C ARG A 82 -2.45 -4.64 -7.40
N ALA A 83 -3.51 -4.07 -6.82
CA ALA A 83 -3.44 -2.78 -6.14
C ALA A 83 -2.51 -2.82 -4.92
N LEU A 84 -2.55 -3.89 -4.14
CA LEU A 84 -1.64 -4.07 -3.01
C LEU A 84 -0.19 -4.08 -3.48
N ASP A 85 0.12 -4.84 -4.52
CA ASP A 85 1.47 -4.95 -5.06
C ASP A 85 1.94 -3.64 -5.70
N HIS A 86 1.04 -2.90 -6.35
CA HIS A 86 1.34 -1.61 -6.95
C HIS A 86 1.70 -0.54 -5.91
N ARG A 87 1.08 -0.58 -4.74
CA ARG A 87 1.29 0.41 -3.67
C ARG A 87 2.61 0.22 -2.92
N GLN A 88 3.10 -1.00 -2.80
CA GLN A 88 4.29 -1.31 -2.01
C GLN A 88 5.51 -0.46 -2.37
N PRO A 89 5.97 -0.41 -3.63
CA PRO A 89 7.14 0.39 -3.96
C PRO A 89 6.92 1.88 -3.77
N ARG A 90 5.69 2.38 -3.92
CA ARG A 90 5.35 3.79 -3.68
C ARG A 90 5.49 4.14 -2.21
N TYR A 91 4.96 3.31 -1.32
CA TYR A 91 5.08 3.51 0.12
C TYR A 91 6.53 3.38 0.59
N ALA A 92 7.27 2.43 0.04
CA ALA A 92 8.69 2.29 0.33
C ALA A 92 9.47 3.56 -0.04
N ALA A 93 9.20 4.14 -1.21
CA ALA A 93 9.83 5.39 -1.64
C ALA A 93 9.47 6.56 -0.72
N MET A 94 8.20 6.67 -0.30
CA MET A 94 7.77 7.71 0.64
C MET A 94 8.50 7.59 1.98
N ALA A 95 8.60 6.38 2.53
CA ALA A 95 9.29 6.16 3.79
C ALA A 95 10.78 6.45 3.67
N ARG A 96 11.41 6.05 2.56
CA ARG A 96 12.84 6.27 2.33
C ARG A 96 13.17 7.75 2.24
N ASN A 97 12.36 8.53 1.56
CA ASN A 97 12.65 9.94 1.28
C ASN A 97 12.11 10.90 2.33
N TRP A 98 11.01 10.59 3.01
CA TRP A 98 10.32 11.53 3.91
C TRP A 98 9.96 10.98 5.28
N GLY A 99 10.18 9.70 5.54
CA GLY A 99 9.69 9.12 6.78
C GLY A 99 10.51 7.94 7.27
N VAL A 100 9.86 7.09 8.02
CA VAL A 100 10.44 5.85 8.56
C VAL A 100 9.48 4.70 8.29
N SER A 101 9.99 3.47 8.39
CA SER A 101 9.17 2.26 8.26
C SER A 101 9.23 1.40 9.50
N VAL A 102 8.12 0.77 9.82
CA VAL A 102 7.99 -0.26 10.86
C VAL A 102 7.22 -1.42 10.26
N THR A 103 7.38 -2.61 10.81
CA THR A 103 6.63 -3.77 10.32
C THR A 103 5.27 -3.89 11.01
N ALA A 104 4.34 -4.57 10.36
CA ALA A 104 3.03 -4.85 10.95
C ALA A 104 3.19 -5.69 12.24
N GLU A 105 4.15 -6.60 12.28
CA GLU A 105 4.46 -7.42 13.44
C GLU A 105 4.95 -6.57 14.61
N GLU A 106 5.84 -5.61 14.36
CA GLU A 106 6.32 -4.68 15.39
C GLU A 106 5.18 -3.86 15.98
N VAL A 107 4.30 -3.34 15.12
CA VAL A 107 3.11 -2.60 15.57
C VAL A 107 2.17 -3.50 16.36
N GLY A 108 2.01 -4.74 15.95
CA GLY A 108 1.18 -5.73 16.64
C GLY A 108 1.64 -6.03 18.06
N ASN A 109 2.91 -5.78 18.38
CA ASN A 109 3.46 -5.97 19.71
C ASN A 109 3.34 -4.74 20.63
N VAL A 110 2.86 -3.62 20.09
CA VAL A 110 2.66 -2.40 20.88
C VAL A 110 1.44 -2.58 21.78
N ARG A 111 1.59 -2.27 23.08
CA ARG A 111 0.52 -2.36 24.09
C ARG A 111 0.18 -1.00 24.70
N HIS A 112 1.14 -0.09 24.73
CA HIS A 112 1.01 1.23 25.36
C HIS A 112 1.60 2.29 24.44
N ALA A 113 1.23 3.56 24.69
CA ALA A 113 1.78 4.70 23.95
C ALA A 113 3.31 4.74 24.02
N GLN A 114 3.89 4.39 25.18
CA GLN A 114 5.34 4.38 25.33
C GLN A 114 6.01 3.34 24.46
N ASP A 115 5.40 2.17 24.28
CA ASP A 115 5.91 1.13 23.37
C ASP A 115 5.96 1.65 21.93
N PHE A 116 4.94 2.40 21.53
CA PHE A 116 4.90 3.01 20.20
C PHE A 116 5.99 4.07 20.04
N GLU A 117 6.19 4.91 21.05
CA GLU A 117 7.27 5.91 21.03
C GLU A 117 8.64 5.26 20.92
N THR A 118 8.88 4.17 21.64
CA THR A 118 10.10 3.40 21.58
C THR A 118 10.31 2.81 20.18
N LEU A 119 9.27 2.24 19.59
CA LEU A 119 9.32 1.67 18.26
C LEU A 119 9.67 2.73 17.20
N ILE A 120 9.03 3.89 17.28
CA ILE A 120 9.30 4.99 16.34
C ILE A 120 10.72 5.52 16.53
N GLY A 121 11.18 5.66 17.77
CA GLY A 121 12.57 6.07 18.08
C GLY A 121 13.59 5.12 17.48
N GLU A 122 13.36 3.81 17.59
CA GLU A 122 14.23 2.79 16.98
C GLU A 122 14.20 2.86 15.45
N ALA A 123 13.03 3.09 14.86
CA ALA A 123 12.90 3.24 13.40
C ALA A 123 13.67 4.46 12.88
N ILE A 124 13.62 5.57 13.60
CA ILE A 124 14.39 6.78 13.28
C ILE A 124 15.89 6.48 13.36
N ALA A 125 16.33 5.81 14.41
CA ALA A 125 17.73 5.45 14.60
C ALA A 125 18.25 4.53 13.51
N ARG A 126 17.44 3.56 13.06
CA ARG A 126 17.82 2.65 11.97
C ARG A 126 18.00 3.39 10.65
N LYS A 127 17.22 4.42 10.42
CA LYS A 127 17.28 5.20 9.18
C LYS A 127 18.52 6.09 9.15
N GLY A 128 18.87 6.62 10.28
CA GLY A 128 19.88 7.63 10.44
C GLY A 128 21.25 7.24 10.48
#